data_0529e31e66323f93e114d1b484e9f801
#
_entry.id   0529e31e66323f93e114d1b484e9f801
#
_cell.length_a   1.000
_cell.length_b   1.000
_cell.length_c   1.000
_cell.angle_alpha   90.00
_cell.angle_beta   90.00
_cell.angle_gamma   90.00
#
_symmetry.space_group_name_H-M   'P 1'
#
loop_
_entity.id
_entity.type
_entity.pdbx_description
1 polymer ?
#
loop_
_entity_poly.entity_id
_entity_poly.type
_entity_poly.pdbx_seq_one_letter_code
_entity_poly.pdbx_strand_id
1 'polypeptide(L)'
;MEYSVCVSAVYAGVPVPEAIHRVKAAGYGAFEFWSWWDQDIDAVDEARRRAGLRTAAFCTRFSALNDPSRRGEYMEGLKASIAVARRLECPVLISQVGNEIKGVPRQKQHESIVEGLRACAPVLEDAGVTLAVEPLNTLVNHMGYYLYSSSEGFEIVNEVGSPGVRLLFDVYHQQVTEGNIISNLTGNISSVAHVHIAGNPGRHEPYENSELHYPTVLKALYGAGYEGHVGLEYLPLRDPDESLKTLLKQMPL
;
A
#
# COMPACT_ATOMS: atom_id res chain seq x y z
N MET A 1 4.55 -15.50 1.68
CA MET A 1 4.41 -14.20 2.40
C MET A 1 5.79 -13.72 2.80
N GLU A 2 6.12 -12.44 2.64
CA GLU A 2 7.42 -11.84 2.90
C GLU A 2 7.24 -10.38 3.33
N TYR A 3 8.15 -9.86 4.16
CA TYR A 3 8.14 -8.43 4.49
C TYR A 3 8.73 -7.58 3.37
N SER A 4 8.13 -6.42 3.13
CA SER A 4 8.72 -5.28 2.42
C SER A 4 8.84 -4.09 3.36
N VAL A 5 9.86 -3.25 3.16
CA VAL A 5 10.08 -2.06 3.99
C VAL A 5 9.68 -0.82 3.21
N CYS A 6 8.70 -0.07 3.72
CA CYS A 6 8.35 1.25 3.17
C CYS A 6 9.44 2.25 3.57
N VAL A 7 10.40 2.47 2.66
CA VAL A 7 11.55 3.34 2.96
C VAL A 7 11.15 4.80 3.16
N SER A 8 10.06 5.23 2.54
CA SER A 8 9.53 6.59 2.73
C SER A 8 9.00 6.84 4.15
N ALA A 9 8.55 5.79 4.84
CA ALA A 9 8.09 5.86 6.23
C ALA A 9 9.23 5.55 7.21
N VAL A 10 9.84 4.37 7.08
CA VAL A 10 10.85 3.87 8.03
C VAL A 10 12.16 4.67 7.98
N TYR A 11 12.55 5.13 6.81
CA TYR A 11 13.75 5.93 6.59
C TYR A 11 13.44 7.37 6.15
N ALA A 12 12.41 7.97 6.74
CA ALA A 12 11.99 9.32 6.37
C ALA A 12 13.17 10.31 6.30
N GLY A 13 13.29 11.01 5.15
CA GLY A 13 14.38 11.96 4.89
C GLY A 13 15.69 11.36 4.39
N VAL A 14 15.81 10.02 4.31
CA VAL A 14 16.95 9.34 3.68
C VAL A 14 16.65 9.14 2.19
N PRO A 15 17.60 9.42 1.27
CA PRO A 15 17.42 9.14 -0.16
C PRO A 15 17.10 7.66 -0.41
N VAL A 16 16.12 7.38 -1.29
CA VAL A 16 15.66 6.01 -1.57
C VAL A 16 16.81 5.05 -1.94
N PRO A 17 17.79 5.41 -2.79
CA PRO A 17 18.91 4.52 -3.09
C PRO A 17 19.76 4.15 -1.86
N GLU A 18 19.96 5.07 -0.94
CA GLU A 18 20.68 4.82 0.33
C GLU A 18 19.84 3.92 1.25
N ALA A 19 18.55 4.21 1.41
CA ALA A 19 17.64 3.41 2.22
C ALA A 19 17.55 1.96 1.73
N ILE A 20 17.60 1.68 0.42
CA ILE A 20 17.66 0.35 -0.17
C ILE A 20 18.86 -0.46 0.38
N HIS A 21 20.04 0.14 0.47
CA HIS A 21 21.21 -0.53 1.02
C HIS A 21 21.04 -0.85 2.52
N ARG A 22 20.42 0.06 3.27
CA ARG A 22 20.11 -0.16 4.71
C ARG A 22 19.07 -1.25 4.91
N VAL A 23 18.04 -1.30 4.08
CA VAL A 23 17.04 -2.40 4.06
C VAL A 23 17.73 -3.75 3.87
N LYS A 24 18.66 -3.85 2.90
CA LYS A 24 19.44 -5.07 2.68
C LYS A 24 20.30 -5.44 3.89
N ALA A 25 20.98 -4.46 4.48
CA ALA A 25 21.82 -4.67 5.67
C ALA A 25 21.01 -5.07 6.91
N ALA A 26 19.73 -4.68 6.98
CA ALA A 26 18.79 -5.10 8.01
C ALA A 26 18.24 -6.52 7.82
N GLY A 27 18.49 -7.17 6.66
CA GLY A 27 18.14 -8.57 6.39
C GLY A 27 16.84 -8.77 5.58
N TYR A 28 16.30 -7.72 4.96
CA TYR A 28 15.07 -7.80 4.16
C TYR A 28 15.37 -8.07 2.68
N GLY A 29 14.38 -8.67 1.99
CA GLY A 29 14.44 -9.02 0.57
C GLY A 29 13.67 -8.08 -0.35
N ALA A 30 12.84 -7.19 0.20
CA ALA A 30 12.00 -6.30 -0.57
C ALA A 30 11.84 -4.92 0.10
N PHE A 31 11.59 -3.92 -0.73
CA PHE A 31 11.29 -2.55 -0.29
C PHE A 31 10.11 -1.98 -1.07
N GLU A 32 9.56 -0.90 -0.57
CA GLU A 32 8.55 -0.08 -1.21
C GLU A 32 8.76 1.40 -0.85
N PHE A 33 8.17 2.31 -1.63
CA PHE A 33 8.30 3.74 -1.42
C PHE A 33 7.06 4.47 -1.93
N TRP A 34 6.83 5.72 -1.50
CA TRP A 34 5.61 6.42 -1.87
C TRP A 34 5.68 7.00 -3.28
N SER A 35 6.49 8.02 -3.50
CA SER A 35 6.50 8.77 -4.75
C SER A 35 7.68 8.41 -5.64
N TRP A 36 7.41 8.11 -6.91
CA TRP A 36 8.43 7.88 -7.91
C TRP A 36 8.77 9.13 -8.74
N TRP A 37 7.85 10.08 -8.82
CA TRP A 37 7.95 11.26 -9.69
C TRP A 37 8.93 12.33 -9.20
N ASP A 38 9.43 12.24 -8.01
CA ASP A 38 10.46 13.09 -7.38
C ASP A 38 11.76 12.33 -7.11
N GLN A 39 11.89 11.10 -7.64
CA GLN A 39 13.07 10.26 -7.50
C GLN A 39 13.87 10.16 -8.81
N ASP A 40 15.17 9.97 -8.69
CA ASP A 40 16.01 9.47 -9.77
C ASP A 40 15.79 7.94 -9.90
N ILE A 41 14.90 7.56 -10.83
CA ILE A 41 14.51 6.15 -11.02
C ILE A 41 15.70 5.30 -11.51
N ASP A 42 16.66 5.88 -12.23
CA ASP A 42 17.86 5.19 -12.65
C ASP A 42 18.73 4.82 -11.45
N ALA A 43 18.91 5.75 -10.53
CA ALA A 43 19.64 5.50 -9.28
C ALA A 43 18.93 4.50 -8.36
N VAL A 44 17.59 4.55 -8.29
CA VAL A 44 16.76 3.59 -7.54
C VAL A 44 16.93 2.17 -8.11
N ASP A 45 16.84 2.01 -9.45
CA ASP A 45 16.97 0.71 -10.10
C ASP A 45 18.40 0.14 -9.95
N GLU A 46 19.41 0.99 -10.06
CA GLU A 46 20.80 0.58 -9.83
C GLU A 46 21.02 0.09 -8.39
N ALA A 47 20.55 0.84 -7.40
CA ALA A 47 20.66 0.47 -5.99
C ALA A 47 19.91 -0.85 -5.70
N ARG A 48 18.67 -0.99 -6.22
CA ARG A 48 17.87 -2.21 -6.13
C ARG A 48 18.62 -3.44 -6.66
N ARG A 49 19.16 -3.33 -7.86
CA ARG A 49 19.89 -4.44 -8.52
C ARG A 49 21.15 -4.81 -7.77
N ARG A 50 21.94 -3.81 -7.35
CA ARG A 50 23.17 -4.04 -6.56
C ARG A 50 22.89 -4.71 -5.22
N ALA A 51 21.80 -4.32 -4.55
CA ALA A 51 21.38 -4.91 -3.28
C ALA A 51 20.71 -6.27 -3.46
N GLY A 52 20.26 -6.63 -4.67
CA GLY A 52 19.48 -7.84 -4.95
C GLY A 52 18.11 -7.80 -4.24
N LEU A 53 17.49 -6.61 -4.16
CA LEU A 53 16.16 -6.43 -3.57
C LEU A 53 15.07 -6.40 -4.64
N ARG A 54 13.86 -6.78 -4.24
CA ARG A 54 12.64 -6.62 -5.04
C ARG A 54 11.92 -5.33 -4.67
N THR A 55 11.32 -4.67 -5.66
CA THR A 55 10.36 -3.60 -5.41
C THR A 55 9.00 -4.23 -5.18
N ALA A 56 8.43 -4.11 -3.98
CA ALA A 56 7.13 -4.69 -3.64
C ALA A 56 5.97 -3.83 -4.14
N ALA A 57 6.01 -2.53 -3.87
CA ALA A 57 4.98 -1.57 -4.26
C ALA A 57 5.52 -0.14 -4.31
N PHE A 58 4.79 0.76 -4.98
CA PHE A 58 4.90 2.21 -4.84
C PHE A 58 3.59 2.89 -5.30
N CYS A 59 3.38 4.17 -4.92
CA CYS A 59 2.14 4.86 -5.25
C CYS A 59 2.09 5.31 -6.71
N THR A 60 0.89 5.27 -7.30
CA THR A 60 0.62 5.95 -8.57
C THR A 60 0.77 7.46 -8.41
N ARG A 61 1.06 8.17 -9.50
CA ARG A 61 0.95 9.62 -9.49
C ARG A 61 -0.50 10.00 -9.20
N PHE A 62 -0.68 10.72 -8.09
CA PHE A 62 -1.99 10.95 -7.51
C PHE A 62 -2.87 11.87 -8.37
N SER A 63 -4.14 11.50 -8.53
CA SER A 63 -5.26 12.35 -8.96
C SER A 63 -6.56 11.76 -8.42
N ALA A 64 -7.61 12.58 -8.25
CA ALA A 64 -8.86 12.18 -7.61
C ALA A 64 -9.73 11.34 -8.56
N LEU A 65 -9.98 10.07 -8.22
CA LEU A 65 -10.89 9.17 -8.95
C LEU A 65 -12.38 9.47 -8.69
N ASN A 66 -12.69 10.02 -7.53
CA ASN A 66 -14.06 10.41 -7.16
C ASN A 66 -14.57 11.66 -7.92
N ASP A 67 -13.68 12.33 -8.68
CA ASP A 67 -14.03 13.43 -9.57
C ASP A 67 -13.93 12.96 -11.03
N PRO A 68 -15.06 12.80 -11.75
CA PRO A 68 -15.05 12.32 -13.14
C PRO A 68 -14.31 13.25 -14.09
N SER A 69 -14.18 14.54 -13.78
CA SER A 69 -13.44 15.51 -14.59
C SER A 69 -11.93 15.26 -14.58
N ARG A 70 -11.42 14.55 -13.55
CA ARG A 70 -9.99 14.24 -13.38
C ARG A 70 -9.58 12.86 -13.88
N ARG A 71 -10.52 12.08 -14.43
CA ARG A 71 -10.26 10.72 -14.91
C ARG A 71 -9.15 10.67 -15.98
N GLY A 72 -9.10 11.64 -16.89
CA GLY A 72 -8.04 11.73 -17.90
C GLY A 72 -6.66 11.94 -17.28
N GLU A 73 -6.55 12.86 -16.33
CA GLU A 73 -5.32 13.11 -15.57
C GLU A 73 -4.86 11.86 -14.80
N TYR A 74 -5.80 11.18 -14.13
CA TYR A 74 -5.51 9.93 -13.42
C TYR A 74 -4.95 8.86 -14.37
N MET A 75 -5.58 8.67 -15.53
CA MET A 75 -5.15 7.68 -16.53
C MET A 75 -3.73 7.97 -17.05
N GLU A 76 -3.40 9.22 -17.30
CA GLU A 76 -2.04 9.60 -17.72
C GLU A 76 -1.01 9.35 -16.61
N GLY A 77 -1.35 9.69 -15.37
CA GLY A 77 -0.53 9.38 -14.18
C GLY A 77 -0.32 7.89 -13.99
N LEU A 78 -1.37 7.08 -14.18
CA LEU A 78 -1.31 5.61 -14.09
C LEU A 78 -0.39 5.02 -15.17
N LYS A 79 -0.53 5.43 -16.44
CA LYS A 79 0.34 4.95 -17.53
C LYS A 79 1.81 5.27 -17.26
N ALA A 80 2.10 6.48 -16.78
CA ALA A 80 3.46 6.86 -16.40
C ALA A 80 3.98 5.99 -15.23
N SER A 81 3.13 5.71 -14.22
CA SER A 81 3.48 4.84 -13.10
C SER A 81 3.73 3.38 -13.55
N ILE A 82 2.94 2.87 -14.51
CA ILE A 82 3.14 1.54 -15.10
C ILE A 82 4.50 1.44 -15.83
N ALA A 83 4.91 2.49 -16.53
CA ALA A 83 6.22 2.51 -17.20
C ALA A 83 7.37 2.38 -16.17
N VAL A 84 7.26 3.06 -15.03
CA VAL A 84 8.22 2.93 -13.92
C VAL A 84 8.12 1.56 -13.25
N ALA A 85 6.90 1.03 -13.06
CA ALA A 85 6.69 -0.30 -12.48
C ALA A 85 7.35 -1.41 -13.31
N ARG A 86 7.22 -1.36 -14.64
CA ARG A 86 7.91 -2.27 -15.56
C ARG A 86 9.44 -2.17 -15.42
N ARG A 87 9.98 -0.96 -15.29
CA ARG A 87 11.43 -0.74 -15.12
C ARG A 87 11.94 -1.30 -13.80
N LEU A 88 11.22 -1.05 -12.69
CA LEU A 88 11.58 -1.51 -11.36
C LEU A 88 11.12 -2.94 -11.05
N GLU A 89 10.52 -3.63 -12.02
CA GLU A 89 9.93 -4.98 -11.85
C GLU A 89 8.94 -5.03 -10.67
N CYS A 90 8.18 -3.95 -10.51
CA CYS A 90 7.23 -3.78 -9.40
C CYS A 90 5.85 -4.34 -9.78
N PRO A 91 5.31 -5.33 -9.05
CA PRO A 91 4.05 -5.95 -9.41
C PRO A 91 2.81 -5.17 -8.93
N VAL A 92 2.97 -4.28 -7.96
CA VAL A 92 1.83 -3.60 -7.31
C VAL A 92 2.03 -2.09 -7.32
N LEU A 93 1.00 -1.37 -7.77
CA LEU A 93 0.87 0.08 -7.63
C LEU A 93 -0.19 0.41 -6.59
N ILE A 94 0.10 1.33 -5.68
CA ILE A 94 -0.83 1.78 -4.63
C ILE A 94 -1.57 3.01 -5.13
N SER A 95 -2.88 3.07 -4.94
CA SER A 95 -3.71 4.20 -5.37
C SER A 95 -4.64 4.71 -4.28
N GLN A 96 -4.67 6.03 -4.15
CA GLN A 96 -5.69 6.76 -3.41
C GLN A 96 -6.80 7.18 -4.37
N VAL A 97 -8.00 7.49 -3.81
CA VAL A 97 -9.20 7.84 -4.61
C VAL A 97 -9.58 9.31 -4.55
N GLY A 98 -9.03 10.07 -3.62
CA GLY A 98 -9.30 11.50 -3.42
C GLY A 98 -10.08 11.81 -2.14
N ASN A 99 -10.13 13.10 -1.81
CA ASN A 99 -10.93 13.59 -0.68
C ASN A 99 -12.41 13.68 -1.06
N GLU A 100 -13.29 13.57 -0.07
CA GLU A 100 -14.72 13.73 -0.26
C GLU A 100 -15.06 15.12 -0.82
N ILE A 101 -15.84 15.15 -1.91
CA ILE A 101 -16.23 16.38 -2.58
C ILE A 101 -17.52 16.89 -1.96
N LYS A 102 -17.44 18.01 -1.24
CA LYS A 102 -18.60 18.63 -0.60
C LYS A 102 -19.68 19.01 -1.62
N GLY A 103 -20.93 18.66 -1.28
CA GLY A 103 -22.07 18.96 -2.14
C GLY A 103 -22.30 17.97 -3.29
N VAL A 104 -21.42 17.02 -3.50
CA VAL A 104 -21.62 15.90 -4.42
C VAL A 104 -22.12 14.68 -3.61
N PRO A 105 -23.25 14.06 -3.97
CA PRO A 105 -23.74 12.87 -3.28
C PRO A 105 -22.68 11.76 -3.24
N ARG A 106 -22.53 11.10 -2.07
CA ARG A 106 -21.54 10.03 -1.88
C ARG A 106 -21.65 8.93 -2.96
N GLN A 107 -22.87 8.55 -3.31
CA GLN A 107 -23.14 7.58 -4.37
C GLN A 107 -22.54 7.98 -5.73
N LYS A 108 -22.57 9.28 -6.07
CA LYS A 108 -21.97 9.78 -7.33
C LYS A 108 -20.45 9.72 -7.31
N GLN A 109 -19.85 9.92 -6.16
CA GLN A 109 -18.40 9.78 -5.99
C GLN A 109 -17.98 8.31 -6.06
N HIS A 110 -18.74 7.40 -5.45
CA HIS A 110 -18.57 5.97 -5.57
C HIS A 110 -18.63 5.50 -7.04
N GLU A 111 -19.70 5.85 -7.75
CA GLU A 111 -19.87 5.55 -9.17
C GLU A 111 -18.67 6.04 -10.01
N SER A 112 -18.17 7.26 -9.73
CA SER A 112 -17.01 7.82 -10.43
C SER A 112 -15.73 7.01 -10.17
N ILE A 113 -15.51 6.55 -8.94
CA ILE A 113 -14.36 5.71 -8.57
C ILE A 113 -14.44 4.38 -9.33
N VAL A 114 -15.57 3.69 -9.27
CA VAL A 114 -15.78 2.39 -9.94
C VAL A 114 -15.59 2.50 -11.46
N GLU A 115 -16.17 3.51 -12.10
CA GLU A 115 -16.00 3.76 -13.53
C GLU A 115 -14.54 4.09 -13.89
N GLY A 116 -13.88 4.91 -13.06
CA GLY A 116 -12.47 5.26 -13.25
C GLY A 116 -11.56 4.04 -13.18
N LEU A 117 -11.76 3.20 -12.17
CA LEU A 117 -11.00 1.95 -12.00
C LEU A 117 -11.29 0.93 -13.11
N ARG A 118 -12.54 0.80 -13.57
CA ARG A 118 -12.88 -0.03 -14.74
C ARG A 118 -12.15 0.42 -16.00
N ALA A 119 -12.03 1.73 -16.21
CA ALA A 119 -11.28 2.24 -17.34
C ALA A 119 -9.77 1.95 -17.26
N CYS A 120 -9.23 1.77 -16.04
CA CYS A 120 -7.83 1.41 -15.81
C CYS A 120 -7.54 -0.08 -16.03
N ALA A 121 -8.52 -0.96 -15.83
CA ALA A 121 -8.33 -2.41 -15.81
C ALA A 121 -7.62 -2.96 -17.06
N PRO A 122 -7.98 -2.60 -18.30
CA PRO A 122 -7.31 -3.15 -19.48
C PRO A 122 -5.82 -2.81 -19.55
N VAL A 123 -5.42 -1.59 -19.15
CA VAL A 123 -4.00 -1.16 -19.17
C VAL A 123 -3.19 -1.87 -18.10
N LEU A 124 -3.80 -2.15 -16.95
CA LEU A 124 -3.16 -2.88 -15.84
C LEU A 124 -2.96 -4.35 -16.21
N GLU A 125 -4.00 -4.99 -16.75
CA GLU A 125 -3.96 -6.40 -17.19
C GLU A 125 -2.91 -6.62 -18.30
N ASP A 126 -2.88 -5.72 -19.32
CA ASP A 126 -1.84 -5.76 -20.38
C ASP A 126 -0.43 -5.57 -19.82
N ALA A 127 -0.29 -4.78 -18.78
CA ALA A 127 1.00 -4.53 -18.14
C ALA A 127 1.43 -5.67 -17.18
N GLY A 128 0.53 -6.53 -16.75
CA GLY A 128 0.75 -7.50 -15.67
C GLY A 128 0.99 -6.83 -14.32
N VAL A 129 0.39 -5.65 -14.08
CA VAL A 129 0.54 -4.86 -12.84
C VAL A 129 -0.80 -4.79 -12.14
N THR A 130 -0.82 -4.98 -10.82
CA THR A 130 -2.03 -4.84 -10.00
C THR A 130 -2.08 -3.46 -9.36
N LEU A 131 -3.22 -2.79 -9.48
CA LEU A 131 -3.53 -1.56 -8.77
C LEU A 131 -4.21 -1.90 -7.44
N ALA A 132 -3.56 -1.56 -6.34
CA ALA A 132 -4.07 -1.76 -4.99
C ALA A 132 -4.69 -0.45 -4.47
N VAL A 133 -6.01 -0.39 -4.39
CA VAL A 133 -6.74 0.78 -3.87
C VAL A 133 -6.69 0.76 -2.35
N GLU A 134 -6.37 1.89 -1.73
CA GLU A 134 -6.12 1.96 -0.30
C GLU A 134 -7.18 2.76 0.46
N PRO A 135 -7.93 2.11 1.38
CA PRO A 135 -8.74 2.80 2.38
C PRO A 135 -7.87 3.38 3.51
N LEU A 136 -8.03 4.67 3.79
CA LEU A 136 -7.21 5.41 4.75
C LEU A 136 -8.09 5.99 5.88
N ASN A 137 -7.67 5.87 7.13
CA ASN A 137 -8.41 6.42 8.26
C ASN A 137 -8.53 7.95 8.20
N THR A 138 -9.70 8.46 8.60
CA THR A 138 -10.02 9.89 8.62
C THR A 138 -10.08 10.46 10.04
N LEU A 139 -9.82 9.66 11.06
CA LEU A 139 -9.89 10.06 12.46
C LEU A 139 -8.56 10.62 12.97
N VAL A 140 -7.43 10.14 12.44
CA VAL A 140 -6.09 10.52 12.92
C VAL A 140 -5.25 11.14 11.80
N ASN A 141 -5.20 10.51 10.59
CA ASN A 141 -4.25 10.90 9.56
C ASN A 141 -4.87 11.65 8.38
N HIS A 142 -5.79 11.05 7.64
CA HIS A 142 -6.27 11.53 6.34
C HIS A 142 -7.67 12.17 6.43
N MET A 143 -7.82 13.19 7.28
CA MET A 143 -9.10 13.88 7.45
C MET A 143 -9.68 14.36 6.12
N GLY A 144 -10.94 13.95 5.86
CA GLY A 144 -11.65 14.30 4.64
C GLY A 144 -11.41 13.36 3.46
N TYR A 145 -10.59 12.33 3.60
CA TYR A 145 -10.44 11.31 2.56
C TYR A 145 -11.76 10.54 2.34
N TYR A 146 -12.07 10.23 1.07
CA TYR A 146 -13.35 9.62 0.73
C TYR A 146 -13.44 8.15 1.19
N LEU A 147 -12.47 7.31 0.81
CA LEU A 147 -12.49 5.87 1.06
C LEU A 147 -11.80 5.54 2.38
N TYR A 148 -12.56 5.37 3.47
CA TYR A 148 -11.98 5.09 4.78
C TYR A 148 -12.25 3.68 5.30
N SER A 149 -13.32 3.00 4.87
CA SER A 149 -13.63 1.65 5.35
C SER A 149 -13.17 0.56 4.38
N SER A 150 -12.71 -0.56 4.92
CA SER A 150 -12.37 -1.72 4.10
C SER A 150 -13.60 -2.32 3.43
N SER A 151 -14.76 -2.25 4.07
CA SER A 151 -16.04 -2.72 3.54
C SER A 151 -16.38 -2.04 2.20
N GLU A 152 -16.36 -0.70 2.14
CA GLU A 152 -16.59 0.04 0.88
C GLU A 152 -15.47 -0.22 -0.14
N GLY A 153 -14.23 -0.38 0.34
CA GLY A 153 -13.10 -0.74 -0.51
C GLY A 153 -13.31 -2.08 -1.22
N PHE A 154 -13.74 -3.10 -0.50
CA PHE A 154 -14.09 -4.40 -1.08
C PHE A 154 -15.29 -4.33 -2.02
N GLU A 155 -16.31 -3.55 -1.69
CA GLU A 155 -17.46 -3.30 -2.57
C GLU A 155 -17.00 -2.71 -3.92
N ILE A 156 -16.19 -1.65 -3.89
CA ILE A 156 -15.62 -1.00 -5.07
C ILE A 156 -14.83 -2.00 -5.94
N VAL A 157 -13.88 -2.74 -5.38
CA VAL A 157 -13.04 -3.64 -6.18
C VAL A 157 -13.86 -4.83 -6.73
N ASN A 158 -14.87 -5.29 -6.01
CA ASN A 158 -15.79 -6.32 -6.48
C ASN A 158 -16.69 -5.81 -7.63
N GLU A 159 -17.19 -4.58 -7.53
CA GLU A 159 -17.95 -3.95 -8.60
C GLU A 159 -17.10 -3.70 -9.86
N VAL A 160 -15.83 -3.35 -9.70
CA VAL A 160 -14.87 -3.25 -10.83
C VAL A 160 -14.73 -4.59 -11.54
N GLY A 161 -14.58 -5.68 -10.78
CA GLY A 161 -14.59 -7.04 -11.30
C GLY A 161 -13.36 -7.42 -12.14
N SER A 162 -12.21 -6.74 -11.96
CA SER A 162 -10.96 -7.00 -12.69
C SER A 162 -9.89 -7.60 -11.77
N PRO A 163 -9.13 -8.60 -12.20
CA PRO A 163 -7.99 -9.11 -11.44
C PRO A 163 -6.85 -8.09 -11.32
N GLY A 164 -6.80 -7.09 -12.20
CA GLY A 164 -5.83 -6.00 -12.18
C GLY A 164 -6.14 -4.91 -11.15
N VAL A 165 -7.32 -4.95 -10.47
CA VAL A 165 -7.71 -3.98 -9.45
C VAL A 165 -8.11 -4.72 -8.18
N ARG A 166 -7.38 -4.48 -7.10
CA ARG A 166 -7.59 -5.11 -5.79
C ARG A 166 -7.45 -4.07 -4.68
N LEU A 167 -7.56 -4.51 -3.44
CA LEU A 167 -7.41 -3.66 -2.26
C LEU A 167 -5.99 -3.76 -1.68
N LEU A 168 -5.46 -2.65 -1.20
CA LEU A 168 -4.44 -2.63 -0.16
C LEU A 168 -5.16 -2.59 1.18
N PHE A 169 -4.91 -3.56 2.04
CA PHE A 169 -5.45 -3.57 3.39
C PHE A 169 -4.37 -3.12 4.37
N ASP A 170 -4.42 -1.85 4.79
CA ASP A 170 -3.56 -1.35 5.86
C ASP A 170 -4.20 -1.64 7.22
N VAL A 171 -3.57 -2.54 7.98
CA VAL A 171 -4.06 -2.99 9.29
C VAL A 171 -4.14 -1.83 10.28
N TYR A 172 -3.18 -0.89 10.24
CA TYR A 172 -3.21 0.30 11.10
C TYR A 172 -4.40 1.20 10.76
N HIS A 173 -4.59 1.53 9.47
CA HIS A 173 -5.70 2.37 9.06
C HIS A 173 -7.06 1.75 9.40
N GLN A 174 -7.22 0.46 9.17
CA GLN A 174 -8.48 -0.21 9.47
C GLN A 174 -8.70 -0.44 10.96
N GLN A 175 -7.63 -0.59 11.76
CA GLN A 175 -7.78 -0.63 13.23
C GLN A 175 -8.30 0.70 13.77
N VAL A 176 -7.77 1.82 13.29
CA VAL A 176 -8.25 3.18 13.67
C VAL A 176 -9.72 3.40 13.23
N THR A 177 -10.10 2.87 12.07
CA THR A 177 -11.43 3.12 11.48
C THR A 177 -12.52 2.22 12.03
N GLU A 178 -12.32 0.90 12.04
CA GLU A 178 -13.41 -0.07 12.20
C GLU A 178 -13.06 -1.29 13.09
N GLY A 179 -11.79 -1.60 13.28
CA GLY A 179 -11.38 -2.82 14.00
C GLY A 179 -11.78 -4.12 13.27
N ASN A 180 -12.04 -5.20 14.03
CA ASN A 180 -12.42 -6.51 13.50
C ASN A 180 -11.49 -7.03 12.39
N ILE A 181 -10.21 -6.71 12.49
CA ILE A 181 -9.17 -6.83 11.46
C ILE A 181 -9.10 -8.22 10.83
N ILE A 182 -8.98 -9.27 11.65
CA ILE A 182 -8.79 -10.62 11.14
C ILE A 182 -9.98 -11.05 10.29
N SER A 183 -11.20 -10.83 10.76
CA SER A 183 -12.41 -11.22 10.05
C SER A 183 -12.55 -10.47 8.72
N ASN A 184 -12.36 -9.15 8.74
CA ASN A 184 -12.48 -8.30 7.54
C ASN A 184 -11.42 -8.66 6.49
N LEU A 185 -10.17 -8.88 6.92
CA LEU A 185 -9.06 -9.21 6.04
C LEU A 185 -9.20 -10.63 5.45
N THR A 186 -9.39 -11.65 6.31
CA THR A 186 -9.39 -13.04 5.85
C THR A 186 -10.64 -13.42 5.06
N GLY A 187 -11.78 -12.81 5.37
CA GLY A 187 -13.03 -13.01 4.63
C GLY A 187 -12.99 -12.50 3.18
N ASN A 188 -12.06 -11.61 2.86
CA ASN A 188 -11.92 -10.98 1.54
C ASN A 188 -10.52 -11.16 0.92
N ILE A 189 -9.76 -12.15 1.35
CA ILE A 189 -8.34 -12.30 1.03
C ILE A 189 -8.05 -12.36 -0.47
N SER A 190 -8.94 -12.94 -1.27
CA SER A 190 -8.83 -13.01 -2.74
C SER A 190 -8.85 -11.64 -3.42
N SER A 191 -9.41 -10.63 -2.75
CA SER A 191 -9.50 -9.25 -3.24
C SER A 191 -8.35 -8.37 -2.72
N VAL A 192 -7.42 -8.91 -1.91
CA VAL A 192 -6.28 -8.19 -1.34
C VAL A 192 -5.04 -8.38 -2.19
N ALA A 193 -4.43 -7.29 -2.66
CA ALA A 193 -3.16 -7.31 -3.40
C ALA A 193 -1.96 -7.08 -2.49
N HIS A 194 -2.11 -6.24 -1.47
CA HIS A 194 -1.04 -5.82 -0.59
C HIS A 194 -1.55 -5.59 0.83
N VAL A 195 -0.68 -5.76 1.81
CA VAL A 195 -1.00 -5.52 3.22
C VAL A 195 0.04 -4.59 3.83
N HIS A 196 -0.41 -3.54 4.52
CA HIS A 196 0.46 -2.70 5.35
C HIS A 196 0.24 -2.98 6.84
N ILE A 197 1.30 -2.85 7.63
CA ILE A 197 1.26 -2.94 9.09
C ILE A 197 2.06 -1.83 9.77
N ALA A 198 1.50 -1.32 10.86
CA ALA A 198 2.14 -0.41 11.81
C ALA A 198 1.51 -0.56 13.20
N GLY A 199 2.20 -0.15 14.25
CA GLY A 199 1.65 -0.14 15.61
C GLY A 199 0.52 0.88 15.77
N ASN A 200 -0.54 0.51 16.47
CA ASN A 200 -1.60 1.42 16.88
C ASN A 200 -1.71 1.43 18.41
N PRO A 201 -1.76 2.61 19.06
CA PRO A 201 -1.75 3.95 18.51
C PRO A 201 -0.36 4.41 18.01
N GLY A 202 -0.33 5.49 17.22
CA GLY A 202 0.87 6.27 16.89
C GLY A 202 1.58 5.91 15.60
N ARG A 203 1.20 4.81 14.93
CA ARG A 203 1.82 4.32 13.67
C ARG A 203 3.32 4.01 13.82
N HIS A 204 3.73 3.51 15.01
CA HIS A 204 5.09 3.16 15.36
C HIS A 204 5.39 1.67 15.12
N GLU A 205 6.42 1.14 15.80
CA GLU A 205 6.80 -0.27 15.69
C GLU A 205 5.63 -1.21 15.98
N PRO A 206 5.35 -2.20 15.09
CA PRO A 206 4.20 -3.09 15.26
C PRO A 206 4.38 -4.17 16.33
N TYR A 207 5.61 -4.38 16.82
CA TYR A 207 5.93 -5.46 17.74
C TYR A 207 5.89 -5.08 19.23
N GLU A 208 5.76 -3.79 19.55
CA GLU A 208 5.68 -3.32 20.93
C GLU A 208 4.71 -2.15 21.08
N ASN A 209 4.13 -2.01 22.27
CA ASN A 209 3.19 -0.92 22.61
C ASN A 209 2.02 -0.76 21.63
N SER A 210 1.66 -1.85 20.94
CA SER A 210 0.54 -1.88 20.01
C SER A 210 -0.65 -2.60 20.63
N GLU A 211 -1.86 -2.08 20.44
CA GLU A 211 -3.10 -2.77 20.79
C GLU A 211 -3.40 -3.97 19.86
N LEU A 212 -2.68 -4.06 18.73
CA LEU A 212 -2.76 -5.15 17.78
C LEU A 212 -1.77 -6.25 18.12
N HIS A 213 -2.23 -7.49 18.24
CA HIS A 213 -1.36 -8.63 18.39
C HIS A 213 -0.98 -9.20 17.01
N TYR A 214 0.03 -8.61 16.38
CA TYR A 214 0.46 -8.94 15.02
C TYR A 214 0.81 -10.42 14.78
N PRO A 215 1.43 -11.17 15.70
CA PRO A 215 1.65 -12.61 15.49
C PRO A 215 0.35 -13.37 15.18
N THR A 216 -0.77 -12.99 15.80
CA THR A 216 -2.09 -13.61 15.51
C THR A 216 -2.63 -13.14 14.16
N VAL A 217 -2.50 -11.85 13.82
CA VAL A 217 -2.94 -11.31 12.53
C VAL A 217 -2.17 -11.97 11.37
N LEU A 218 -0.84 -12.06 11.47
CA LEU A 218 0.01 -12.68 10.46
C LEU A 218 -0.26 -14.17 10.28
N LYS A 219 -0.48 -14.89 11.39
CA LYS A 219 -0.88 -16.30 11.33
C LYS A 219 -2.23 -16.50 10.62
N ALA A 220 -3.20 -15.63 10.89
CA ALA A 220 -4.51 -15.68 10.23
C ALA A 220 -4.38 -15.36 8.73
N LEU A 221 -3.57 -14.37 8.37
CA LEU A 221 -3.28 -13.98 7.00
C LEU A 221 -2.62 -15.14 6.21
N TYR A 222 -1.62 -15.78 6.78
CA TYR A 222 -0.99 -16.98 6.22
C TYR A 222 -2.00 -18.13 6.06
N GLY A 223 -2.79 -18.40 7.10
CA GLY A 223 -3.81 -19.45 7.09
C GLY A 223 -4.94 -19.22 6.06
N ALA A 224 -5.18 -17.96 5.69
CA ALA A 224 -6.12 -17.59 4.62
C ALA A 224 -5.52 -17.71 3.22
N GLY A 225 -4.25 -18.09 3.08
CA GLY A 225 -3.57 -18.29 1.80
C GLY A 225 -2.99 -17.03 1.17
N TYR A 226 -2.71 -15.98 1.96
CA TYR A 226 -2.03 -14.81 1.44
C TYR A 226 -0.55 -15.12 1.17
N GLU A 227 -0.08 -14.83 -0.05
CA GLU A 227 1.30 -15.10 -0.49
C GLU A 227 2.08 -13.82 -0.83
N GLY A 228 1.43 -12.65 -0.78
CA GLY A 228 2.01 -11.35 -1.12
C GLY A 228 3.01 -10.82 -0.08
N HIS A 229 3.38 -9.54 -0.24
CA HIS A 229 4.22 -8.82 0.72
C HIS A 229 3.38 -8.24 1.86
N VAL A 230 4.00 -8.16 3.03
CA VAL A 230 3.50 -7.40 4.18
C VAL A 230 4.41 -6.19 4.35
N GLY A 231 3.92 -5.03 3.95
CA GLY A 231 4.65 -3.77 3.97
C GLY A 231 4.76 -3.19 5.39
N LEU A 232 5.97 -2.90 5.79
CA LEU A 232 6.29 -2.25 7.05
C LEU A 232 6.21 -0.74 6.85
N GLU A 233 5.03 -0.15 7.10
CA GLU A 233 4.80 1.27 6.88
C GLU A 233 4.58 2.00 8.21
N TYR A 234 5.61 2.01 9.04
CA TYR A 234 5.59 2.62 10.38
C TYR A 234 6.65 3.72 10.53
N LEU A 235 6.45 4.57 11.54
CA LEU A 235 7.35 5.66 11.90
C LEU A 235 8.17 5.22 13.14
N PRO A 236 9.45 4.82 12.98
CA PRO A 236 10.22 4.27 14.09
C PRO A 236 10.47 5.32 15.18
N LEU A 237 10.34 4.89 16.44
CA LEU A 237 10.68 5.68 17.63
C LEU A 237 12.19 5.57 18.00
N ARG A 238 12.88 4.60 17.41
CA ARG A 238 14.29 4.33 17.62
C ARG A 238 15.06 4.35 16.30
N ASP A 239 16.33 4.02 16.33
CA ASP A 239 17.10 3.87 15.09
C ASP A 239 16.43 2.88 14.15
N PRO A 240 16.18 3.26 12.88
CA PRO A 240 15.47 2.42 11.93
C PRO A 240 16.09 1.05 11.69
N ASP A 241 17.43 0.96 11.66
CA ASP A 241 18.14 -0.30 11.42
C ASP A 241 17.98 -1.26 12.62
N GLU A 242 18.01 -0.74 13.84
CA GLU A 242 17.76 -1.51 15.05
C GLU A 242 16.29 -1.94 15.15
N SER A 243 15.38 -1.04 14.81
CA SER A 243 13.94 -1.32 14.77
C SER A 243 13.62 -2.47 13.81
N LEU A 244 14.11 -2.42 12.58
CA LEU A 244 13.91 -3.47 11.58
C LEU A 244 14.51 -4.82 11.98
N LYS A 245 15.74 -4.83 12.51
CA LYS A 245 16.38 -6.07 13.02
C LYS A 245 15.63 -6.67 14.20
N THR A 246 15.06 -5.82 15.06
CA THR A 246 14.24 -6.27 16.19
C THR A 246 12.93 -6.89 15.70
N LEU A 247 12.29 -6.29 14.68
CA LEU A 247 11.06 -6.81 14.09
C LEU A 247 11.24 -8.23 13.56
N LEU A 248 12.30 -8.51 12.79
CA LEU A 248 12.57 -9.87 12.29
C LEU A 248 12.76 -10.92 13.40
N LYS A 249 13.28 -10.51 14.57
CA LYS A 249 13.45 -11.41 15.71
C LYS A 249 12.14 -11.68 16.46
N GLN A 250 11.28 -10.65 16.58
CA GLN A 250 10.05 -10.73 17.39
C GLN A 250 8.84 -11.20 16.58
N MET A 251 8.85 -10.95 15.29
CA MET A 251 7.74 -11.27 14.37
C MET A 251 8.28 -11.98 13.10
N PRO A 252 8.88 -13.16 13.20
CA PRO A 252 9.29 -13.92 12.01
C PRO A 252 8.06 -14.32 11.18
N LEU A 253 8.17 -14.27 9.82
CA LEU A 253 7.16 -14.77 8.87
C LEU A 253 7.41 -16.22 8.51
#